data_907b4543c495ed7f0dd4b4ed4cd634ba
#
_entry.id   907b4543c495ed7f0dd4b4ed4cd634ba
#
_cell.length_a   1.000
_cell.length_b   1.000
_cell.length_c   1.000
_cell.angle_alpha   90.00
_cell.angle_beta   90.00
_cell.angle_gamma   90.00
#
_symmetry.space_group_name_H-M   'P 1'
#
loop_
_entity.id
_entity.type
_entity.pdbx_description
1 polymer ?
#
loop_
_entity_poly.entity_id
_entity_poly.type
_entity_poly.pdbx_seq_one_letter_code
_entity_poly.pdbx_strand_id
1 'polypeptide(L)'
;PMGQFWDKMYHLALPLIVMTFCSLGGMTRYVRASMIEALSMDCIRTARAKGLREKTVVYSHAWRNALIPIVTLVIGWFLGIFSGSLMIENIFALNGIGRMYFSALSNNDNEVVLALQMFYILLGLAGNLIIDIAYGFVDPRIRVNK
;
A
#
# COMPACT_ATOMS: atom_id res chain seq x y z
N PRO A 1 21.03 -23.03 -15.89
CA PRO A 1 19.97 -22.03 -15.70
C PRO A 1 19.35 -22.07 -14.30
N MET A 2 19.31 -23.23 -13.63
CA MET A 2 18.76 -23.34 -12.25
C MET A 2 19.64 -22.68 -11.19
N GLY A 3 20.95 -22.73 -11.30
CA GLY A 3 21.88 -22.07 -10.35
C GLY A 3 21.74 -20.53 -10.33
N GLN A 4 21.54 -19.91 -11.49
CA GLN A 4 21.35 -18.46 -11.58
C GLN A 4 20.03 -17.97 -10.96
N PHE A 5 19.01 -18.82 -10.93
CA PHE A 5 17.73 -18.50 -10.28
C PHE A 5 17.88 -18.47 -8.76
N TRP A 6 18.53 -19.48 -8.19
CA TRP A 6 18.80 -19.55 -6.75
C TRP A 6 19.71 -18.42 -6.28
N ASP A 7 20.72 -18.06 -7.07
CA ASP A 7 21.65 -16.98 -6.77
C ASP A 7 20.92 -15.62 -6.72
N LYS A 8 20.06 -15.35 -7.70
CA LYS A 8 19.19 -14.15 -7.71
C LYS A 8 18.21 -14.12 -6.54
N MET A 9 17.62 -15.26 -6.19
CA MET A 9 16.73 -15.35 -5.03
C MET A 9 17.46 -15.03 -3.72
N TYR A 10 18.70 -15.48 -3.58
CA TYR A 10 19.52 -15.20 -2.41
C TYR A 10 19.86 -13.71 -2.29
N HIS A 11 20.21 -13.08 -3.41
CA HIS A 11 20.49 -11.65 -3.46
C HIS A 11 19.27 -10.78 -3.19
N LEU A 12 18.07 -11.24 -3.55
CA LEU A 12 16.80 -10.52 -3.29
C LEU A 12 16.25 -10.74 -1.88
N ALA A 13 16.67 -11.81 -1.20
CA ALA A 13 16.12 -12.15 0.13
C ALA A 13 16.37 -11.04 1.15
N LEU A 14 17.57 -10.48 1.20
CA LEU A 14 17.95 -9.46 2.17
C LEU A 14 17.23 -8.12 1.93
N PRO A 15 17.16 -7.56 0.72
CA PRO A 15 16.32 -6.40 0.42
C PRO A 15 14.85 -6.60 0.77
N LEU A 16 14.29 -7.77 0.45
CA LEU A 16 12.89 -8.09 0.77
C LEU A 16 12.63 -8.12 2.28
N ILE A 17 13.53 -8.72 3.06
CA ILE A 17 13.43 -8.74 4.52
C ILE A 17 13.45 -7.31 5.06
N VAL A 18 14.41 -6.49 4.63
CA VAL A 18 14.52 -5.10 5.09
C VAL A 18 13.26 -4.30 4.74
N MET A 19 12.78 -4.38 3.50
CA MET A 19 11.55 -3.69 3.08
C MET A 19 10.33 -4.15 3.89
N THR A 20 10.21 -5.44 4.13
CA THR A 20 9.11 -6.02 4.92
C THR A 20 9.12 -5.49 6.35
N PHE A 21 10.28 -5.51 7.02
CA PHE A 21 10.40 -5.00 8.39
C PHE A 21 10.11 -3.51 8.48
N CYS A 22 10.63 -2.70 7.56
CA CYS A 22 10.35 -1.27 7.51
C CYS A 22 8.85 -0.97 7.31
N SER A 23 8.19 -1.77 6.48
CA SER A 23 6.76 -1.59 6.15
C SER A 23 5.83 -2.07 7.26
N LEU A 24 6.16 -3.20 7.92
CA LEU A 24 5.32 -3.81 8.97
C LEU A 24 5.05 -2.86 10.14
N GLY A 25 6.06 -2.10 10.58
CA GLY A 25 5.90 -1.18 11.70
C GLY A 25 4.90 -0.05 11.41
N GLY A 26 4.92 0.49 10.21
CA GLY A 26 3.98 1.51 9.75
C GLY A 26 2.56 0.95 9.61
N MET A 27 2.43 -0.20 8.94
CA MET A 27 1.14 -0.86 8.72
C MET A 27 0.46 -1.24 10.03
N THR A 28 1.18 -1.83 10.96
CA THR A 28 0.63 -2.24 12.25
C THR A 28 0.07 -1.05 13.02
N ARG A 29 0.79 0.06 13.05
CA ARG A 29 0.32 1.30 13.70
C ARG A 29 -0.93 1.84 13.03
N TYR A 30 -0.96 1.84 11.69
CA TYR A 30 -2.09 2.35 10.93
C TYR A 30 -3.35 1.51 11.12
N VAL A 31 -3.23 0.18 10.99
CA VAL A 31 -4.34 -0.75 11.21
C VAL A 31 -4.88 -0.64 12.65
N ARG A 32 -3.97 -0.52 13.63
CA ARG A 32 -4.38 -0.31 15.03
C ARG A 32 -5.14 1.00 15.21
N ALA A 33 -4.68 2.10 14.63
CA ALA A 33 -5.36 3.39 14.72
C ALA A 33 -6.75 3.33 14.07
N SER A 34 -6.87 2.79 12.86
CA SER A 34 -8.15 2.61 12.16
C SER A 34 -9.13 1.73 12.95
N MET A 35 -8.63 0.68 13.60
CA MET A 35 -9.46 -0.18 14.46
C MET A 35 -9.95 0.54 15.72
N ILE A 36 -9.10 1.33 16.37
CA ILE A 36 -9.49 2.12 17.56
C ILE A 36 -10.56 3.14 17.16
N GLU A 37 -10.38 3.83 16.04
CA GLU A 37 -11.35 4.77 15.51
C GLU A 37 -12.70 4.08 15.21
N ALA A 38 -12.67 2.96 14.49
CA ALA A 38 -13.86 2.19 14.17
C ALA A 38 -14.60 1.71 15.44
N LEU A 39 -13.88 1.29 16.47
CA LEU A 39 -14.44 0.84 17.75
C LEU A 39 -15.07 1.99 18.58
N SER A 40 -14.68 3.23 18.32
CA SER A 40 -15.22 4.42 18.99
C SER A 40 -16.54 4.94 18.36
N MET A 41 -16.89 4.44 17.17
CA MET A 41 -18.10 4.88 16.45
C MET A 41 -19.40 4.55 17.21
N ASP A 42 -20.40 5.42 17.08
CA ASP A 42 -21.71 5.24 17.73
C ASP A 42 -22.46 3.97 17.28
N CYS A 43 -22.23 3.50 16.07
CA CYS A 43 -22.79 2.23 15.59
C CYS A 43 -22.30 1.04 16.42
N ILE A 44 -21.09 1.08 16.94
CA ILE A 44 -20.52 0.04 17.82
C ILE A 44 -21.18 0.12 19.21
N ARG A 45 -21.38 1.32 19.74
CA ARG A 45 -22.10 1.53 21.01
C ARG A 45 -23.52 0.98 20.93
N THR A 46 -24.20 1.25 19.83
CA THR A 46 -25.56 0.73 19.58
C THR A 46 -25.57 -0.79 19.44
N ALA A 47 -24.59 -1.39 18.77
CA ALA A 47 -24.48 -2.83 18.64
C ALA A 47 -24.26 -3.52 20.00
N ARG A 48 -23.43 -2.93 20.87
CA ARG A 48 -23.22 -3.41 22.25
C ARG A 48 -24.48 -3.27 23.10
N ALA A 49 -25.20 -2.15 22.98
CA ALA A 49 -26.46 -1.92 23.68
C ALA A 49 -27.56 -2.94 23.31
N LYS A 50 -27.53 -3.46 22.06
CA LYS A 50 -28.41 -4.54 21.59
C LYS A 50 -27.99 -5.94 22.10
N GLY A 51 -26.96 -6.04 22.92
CA GLY A 51 -26.52 -7.32 23.51
C GLY A 51 -25.78 -8.25 22.55
N LEU A 52 -25.24 -7.74 21.42
CA LEU A 52 -24.47 -8.55 20.49
C LEU A 52 -23.15 -9.02 21.14
N ARG A 53 -22.73 -10.25 20.78
CA ARG A 53 -21.48 -10.82 21.25
C ARG A 53 -20.30 -9.94 20.80
N GLU A 54 -19.32 -9.68 21.68
CA GLU A 54 -18.17 -8.81 21.40
C GLU A 54 -17.40 -9.23 20.13
N LYS A 55 -17.27 -10.53 19.88
CA LYS A 55 -16.68 -11.02 18.61
C LYS A 55 -17.45 -10.52 17.38
N THR A 56 -18.77 -10.54 17.40
CA THR A 56 -19.60 -10.05 16.29
C THR A 56 -19.45 -8.54 16.13
N VAL A 57 -19.41 -7.80 17.23
CA VAL A 57 -19.21 -6.35 17.24
C VAL A 57 -17.87 -6.01 16.59
N VAL A 58 -16.79 -6.69 16.97
CA VAL A 58 -15.44 -6.43 16.45
C VAL A 58 -15.33 -6.83 14.99
N TYR A 59 -15.65 -8.07 14.62
CA TYR A 59 -15.40 -8.59 13.28
C TYR A 59 -16.43 -8.17 12.23
N SER A 60 -17.70 -8.02 12.59
CA SER A 60 -18.73 -7.65 11.61
C SER A 60 -18.96 -6.15 11.50
N HIS A 61 -18.82 -5.40 12.59
CA HIS A 61 -19.10 -3.97 12.60
C HIS A 61 -17.83 -3.13 12.58
N ALA A 62 -16.91 -3.31 13.54
CA ALA A 62 -15.72 -2.47 13.62
C ALA A 62 -14.73 -2.75 12.47
N TRP A 63 -14.43 -4.02 12.21
CA TRP A 63 -13.49 -4.42 11.15
C TRP A 63 -13.93 -3.93 9.77
N ARG A 64 -15.21 -4.08 9.45
CA ARG A 64 -15.74 -3.63 8.15
C ARG A 64 -15.58 -2.12 7.93
N ASN A 65 -15.75 -1.32 8.97
CA ASN A 65 -15.54 0.12 8.89
C ASN A 65 -14.05 0.49 8.85
N ALA A 66 -13.21 -0.24 9.58
CA ALA A 66 -11.77 -0.06 9.55
C ALA A 66 -11.12 -0.48 8.20
N LEU A 67 -11.77 -1.35 7.42
CA LEU A 67 -11.26 -1.79 6.12
C LEU A 67 -11.16 -0.66 5.11
N ILE A 68 -12.04 0.33 5.13
CA ILE A 68 -12.04 1.42 4.15
C ILE A 68 -10.67 2.12 4.08
N PRO A 69 -10.13 2.69 5.16
CA PRO A 69 -8.80 3.30 5.13
C PRO A 69 -7.66 2.28 4.93
N ILE A 70 -7.83 1.03 5.39
CA ILE A 70 -6.81 -0.01 5.21
C ILE A 70 -6.68 -0.41 3.74
N VAL A 71 -7.78 -0.58 3.01
CA VAL A 71 -7.78 -0.91 1.58
C VAL A 71 -7.07 0.16 0.77
N THR A 72 -7.32 1.44 1.05
CA THR A 72 -6.61 2.55 0.40
C THR A 72 -5.11 2.45 0.57
N LEU A 73 -4.66 2.17 1.78
CA LEU A 73 -3.25 2.05 2.12
C LEU A 73 -2.61 0.84 1.41
N VAL A 74 -3.30 -0.31 1.37
CA VAL A 74 -2.82 -1.52 0.68
C VAL A 74 -2.70 -1.28 -0.82
N ILE A 75 -3.70 -0.62 -1.45
CA ILE A 75 -3.64 -0.28 -2.88
C ILE A 75 -2.49 0.69 -3.14
N GLY A 76 -2.32 1.72 -2.30
CA GLY A 76 -1.21 2.66 -2.42
C GLY A 76 0.16 1.96 -2.34
N TRP A 77 0.32 0.99 -1.45
CA TRP A 77 1.55 0.20 -1.36
C TRP A 77 1.77 -0.70 -2.56
N PHE A 78 0.72 -1.35 -3.05
CA PHE A 78 0.79 -2.16 -4.26
C PHE A 78 1.30 -1.34 -5.45
N LEU A 79 0.79 -0.12 -5.60
CA LEU A 79 1.25 0.80 -6.64
C LEU A 79 2.67 1.30 -6.37
N GLY A 80 3.04 1.47 -5.11
CA GLY A 80 4.40 1.82 -4.69
C GLY A 80 5.46 0.79 -5.14
N ILE A 81 5.08 -0.48 -5.33
CA ILE A 81 5.99 -1.51 -5.86
C ILE A 81 6.52 -1.12 -7.25
N PHE A 82 5.66 -0.55 -8.09
CA PHE A 82 6.06 -0.11 -9.44
C PHE A 82 6.93 1.14 -9.44
N SER A 83 6.86 1.94 -8.40
CA SER A 83 7.72 3.12 -8.25
C SER A 83 9.16 2.77 -7.86
N GLY A 84 9.38 1.54 -7.35
CA GLY A 84 10.66 1.08 -6.85
C GLY A 84 11.09 1.79 -5.56
N SER A 85 12.19 1.36 -5.00
CA SER A 85 12.83 2.02 -3.85
C SER A 85 14.20 2.52 -4.24
N LEU A 86 14.31 3.81 -4.48
CA LEU A 86 15.53 4.49 -4.91
C LEU A 86 16.74 4.16 -4.01
N MET A 87 16.54 4.20 -2.68
CA MET A 87 17.60 3.91 -1.73
C MET A 87 17.97 2.42 -1.71
N ILE A 88 17.00 1.54 -1.63
CA ILE A 88 17.25 0.10 -1.52
C ILE A 88 17.84 -0.45 -2.81
N GLU A 89 17.32 -0.08 -3.96
CA GLU A 89 17.84 -0.49 -5.24
C GLU A 89 19.29 -0.02 -5.47
N ASN A 90 19.60 1.18 -4.99
CA ASN A 90 20.97 1.70 -5.10
C ASN A 90 21.95 1.01 -4.13
N ILE A 91 21.57 0.81 -2.86
CA ILE A 91 22.40 0.15 -1.84
C ILE A 91 22.66 -1.31 -2.21
N PHE A 92 21.65 -2.03 -2.70
CA PHE A 92 21.77 -3.45 -3.06
C PHE A 92 22.13 -3.67 -4.53
N ALA A 93 22.47 -2.60 -5.27
CA ALA A 93 22.82 -2.62 -6.69
C ALA A 93 21.80 -3.37 -7.57
N LEU A 94 20.52 -3.30 -7.23
CA LEU A 94 19.44 -3.90 -8.00
C LEU A 94 19.15 -3.08 -9.25
N ASN A 95 18.91 -3.75 -10.37
CA ASN A 95 18.53 -3.09 -11.63
C ASN A 95 17.00 -2.82 -11.63
N GLY A 96 16.59 -1.75 -10.97
CA GLY A 96 15.21 -1.31 -10.89
C GLY A 96 15.02 0.12 -11.42
N ILE A 97 13.75 0.56 -11.44
CA ILE A 97 13.36 1.88 -11.94
C ILE A 97 13.90 2.99 -11.05
N GLY A 98 13.97 2.77 -9.73
CA GLY A 98 14.52 3.72 -8.77
C GLY A 98 16.01 3.98 -9.00
N ARG A 99 16.80 2.94 -9.27
CA ARG A 99 18.21 3.08 -9.62
C ARG A 99 18.41 3.81 -10.95
N MET A 100 17.57 3.52 -11.94
CA MET A 100 17.59 4.21 -13.23
C MET A 100 17.31 5.71 -13.05
N TYR A 101 16.31 6.06 -12.23
CA TYR A 101 15.99 7.45 -11.90
C TYR A 101 17.16 8.14 -11.19
N PHE A 102 17.78 7.49 -10.22
CA PHE A 102 18.94 8.03 -9.51
C PHE A 102 20.14 8.26 -10.44
N SER A 103 20.41 7.32 -11.33
CA SER A 103 21.49 7.43 -12.32
C SER A 103 21.23 8.59 -13.29
N ALA A 104 20.02 8.73 -13.80
CA ALA A 104 19.63 9.84 -14.68
C ALA A 104 19.79 11.20 -13.99
N LEU A 105 19.38 11.29 -12.71
CA LEU A 105 19.56 12.51 -11.92
C LEU A 105 21.04 12.86 -11.72
N SER A 106 21.86 11.88 -11.40
CA SER A 106 23.30 12.06 -11.18
C SER A 106 24.06 12.45 -12.44
N ASN A 107 23.58 12.00 -13.60
CA ASN A 107 24.16 12.31 -14.91
C ASN A 107 23.56 13.59 -15.57
N ASN A 108 22.61 14.27 -14.90
CA ASN A 108 21.84 15.39 -15.45
C ASN A 108 21.10 15.05 -16.76
N ASP A 109 20.65 13.80 -16.90
CA ASP A 109 19.88 13.34 -18.05
C ASP A 109 18.39 13.69 -17.85
N ASN A 110 18.04 14.93 -18.24
CA ASN A 110 16.72 15.46 -18.06
C ASN A 110 15.65 14.74 -18.87
N GLU A 111 16.00 14.16 -20.00
CA GLU A 111 15.05 13.45 -20.86
C GLU A 111 14.54 12.17 -20.17
N VAL A 112 15.46 11.39 -19.61
CA VAL A 112 15.12 10.17 -18.86
C VAL A 112 14.39 10.51 -17.56
N VAL A 113 14.79 11.56 -16.85
CA VAL A 113 14.10 12.03 -15.64
C VAL A 113 12.66 12.40 -15.94
N LEU A 114 12.41 13.18 -17.00
CA LEU A 114 11.06 13.58 -17.40
C LEU A 114 10.20 12.39 -17.83
N ALA A 115 10.78 11.45 -18.60
CA ALA A 115 10.06 10.24 -19.02
C ALA A 115 9.62 9.39 -17.81
N LEU A 116 10.51 9.19 -16.84
CA LEU A 116 10.19 8.46 -15.61
C LEU A 116 9.18 9.20 -14.75
N GLN A 117 9.25 10.52 -14.68
CA GLN A 117 8.28 11.35 -13.96
C GLN A 117 6.88 11.23 -14.58
N MET A 118 6.77 11.26 -15.91
CA MET A 118 5.51 11.03 -16.60
C MET A 118 4.95 9.64 -16.30
N PHE A 119 5.79 8.62 -16.31
CA PHE A 119 5.40 7.26 -15.94
C PHE A 119 4.83 7.19 -14.50
N TYR A 120 5.49 7.83 -13.53
CA TYR A 120 5.01 7.87 -12.15
C TYR A 120 3.68 8.62 -12.00
N ILE A 121 3.49 9.71 -12.74
CA ILE A 121 2.22 10.45 -12.76
C ILE A 121 1.09 9.57 -13.31
N LEU A 122 1.32 8.88 -14.41
CA LEU A 122 0.33 7.97 -15.01
C LEU A 122 -0.02 6.82 -14.06
N LEU A 123 0.98 6.22 -13.40
CA LEU A 123 0.75 5.21 -12.37
C LEU A 123 -0.07 5.76 -11.20
N GLY A 124 0.23 6.98 -10.74
CA GLY A 124 -0.51 7.63 -9.66
C GLY A 124 -1.97 7.88 -10.03
N LEU A 125 -2.25 8.34 -11.26
CA LEU A 125 -3.61 8.54 -11.76
C LEU A 125 -4.37 7.21 -11.86
N ALA A 126 -3.74 6.18 -12.43
CA ALA A 126 -4.32 4.83 -12.48
C ALA A 126 -4.60 4.28 -11.07
N GLY A 127 -3.71 4.57 -10.14
CA GLY A 127 -3.86 4.19 -8.75
C GLY A 127 -5.05 4.83 -8.06
N ASN A 128 -5.23 6.13 -8.23
CA ASN A 128 -6.38 6.84 -7.70
C ASN A 128 -7.69 6.28 -8.28
N LEU A 129 -7.71 5.99 -9.58
CA LEU A 129 -8.87 5.36 -10.21
C LEU A 129 -9.20 3.99 -9.58
N ILE A 130 -8.19 3.16 -9.33
CA ILE A 130 -8.36 1.85 -8.69
C ILE A 130 -8.88 2.02 -7.25
N ILE A 131 -8.37 3.01 -6.51
CA ILE A 131 -8.84 3.33 -5.15
C ILE A 131 -10.32 3.74 -5.19
N ASP A 132 -10.72 4.61 -6.10
CA ASP A 132 -12.10 5.07 -6.23
C ASP A 132 -13.06 3.92 -6.57
N ILE A 133 -12.63 3.02 -7.46
CA ILE A 133 -13.38 1.80 -7.78
C ILE A 133 -13.47 0.88 -6.55
N ALA A 134 -12.37 0.70 -5.83
CA ALA A 134 -12.34 -0.12 -4.62
C ALA A 134 -13.28 0.43 -3.53
N TYR A 135 -13.35 1.74 -3.37
CA TYR A 135 -14.31 2.37 -2.47
C TYR A 135 -15.76 2.06 -2.86
N GLY A 136 -16.09 2.09 -4.14
CA GLY A 136 -17.43 1.71 -4.63
C GLY A 136 -17.81 0.26 -4.31
N PHE A 137 -16.82 -0.64 -4.17
CA PHE A 137 -17.05 -2.03 -3.76
C PHE A 137 -17.14 -2.21 -2.24
N VAL A 138 -16.30 -1.49 -1.48
CA VAL A 138 -16.21 -1.63 -0.01
C VAL A 138 -17.34 -0.89 0.68
N ASP A 139 -17.75 0.28 0.17
CA ASP A 139 -18.86 1.04 0.70
C ASP A 139 -19.95 1.29 -0.36
N PRO A 140 -20.99 0.44 -0.41
CA PRO A 140 -22.11 0.60 -1.34
C PRO A 140 -22.94 1.88 -1.10
N ARG A 141 -22.70 2.62 -0.01
CA ARG A 141 -23.36 3.90 0.28
C ARG A 141 -22.85 5.06 -0.56
N ILE A 142 -21.62 4.91 -1.15
CA ILE A 142 -21.03 5.89 -2.05
C ILE A 142 -21.58 5.75 -3.48
N ARG A 143 -22.52 4.84 -3.74
CA ARG A 143 -23.23 4.82 -5.01
C ARG A 143 -23.92 6.17 -5.18
N VAL A 144 -23.27 7.01 -5.99
CA VAL A 144 -23.76 8.31 -6.44
C VAL A 144 -25.24 8.17 -6.79
N ASN A 145 -26.09 8.84 -6.00
CA ASN A 145 -27.46 9.08 -6.39
C ASN A 145 -27.44 9.83 -7.72
N LYS A 146 -27.83 9.15 -8.79
CA LYS A 146 -28.31 9.81 -10.00
C LYS A 146 -29.66 10.37 -9.73
#